data_3d7bd30f84507014a15ad4ca24df274c
#
_entry.id   3d7bd30f84507014a15ad4ca24df274c
#
_cell.length_a   1.000
_cell.length_b   1.000
_cell.length_c   1.000
_cell.angle_alpha   90.00
_cell.angle_beta   90.00
_cell.angle_gamma   90.00
#
_symmetry.space_group_name_H-M   'P 1'
#
loop_
_entity.id
_entity.type
_entity.pdbx_description
1 polymer ?
#
loop_
_entity_poly.entity_id
_entity_poly.type
_entity_poly.pdbx_seq_one_letter_code
_entity_poly.pdbx_strand_id
1 'polypeptide(L)'
;MALIIVILCLYAAAMVWHLTTRKYLNPYKLYLVFGKKGSGKSTYLVKLAKQHIKKGWHVYTNMDEMFIEGVRHFNIDHLGDFVPEKESLLLLDEVGMIWDNRDYKVFKPCVRDFFKLQRHYRVKVYMASQSFDVDKKLRDLCDGMYLHTNFMRVCTLGKRITRKITITESTSEAESRIAQDLVICPPWNWTLTYIPKYAKYFDSHVIPDKPNLKYQEDKPDEL
;
A
#
# COMPACT_ATOMS: atom_id res chain seq x y z
N MET A 1 26.76 -13.76 33.85
CA MET A 1 26.51 -15.03 33.15
C MET A 1 25.04 -15.44 33.18
N ALA A 2 24.43 -15.62 34.37
CA ALA A 2 23.02 -16.05 34.47
C ALA A 2 22.02 -15.18 33.70
N LEU A 3 22.11 -13.85 33.77
CA LEU A 3 21.24 -12.92 33.07
C LEU A 3 21.29 -13.09 31.53
N ILE A 4 22.49 -13.29 31.00
CA ILE A 4 22.68 -13.48 29.54
C ILE A 4 22.03 -14.79 29.09
N ILE A 5 22.16 -15.86 29.87
CA ILE A 5 21.53 -17.15 29.57
C ILE A 5 20.00 -17.02 29.58
N VAL A 6 19.44 -16.33 30.56
CA VAL A 6 17.97 -16.06 30.61
C VAL A 6 17.50 -15.30 29.39
N ILE A 7 18.21 -14.23 28.98
CA ILE A 7 17.86 -13.46 27.79
C ILE A 7 17.91 -14.33 26.52
N LEU A 8 18.93 -15.15 26.38
CA LEU A 8 19.05 -16.08 25.24
C LEU A 8 17.92 -17.10 25.21
N CYS A 9 17.55 -17.68 26.37
CA CYS A 9 16.43 -18.60 26.46
C CYS A 9 15.10 -17.95 26.11
N LEU A 10 14.84 -16.71 26.57
CA LEU A 10 13.64 -15.97 26.23
C LEU A 10 13.59 -15.63 24.72
N TYR A 11 14.72 -15.25 24.13
CA TYR A 11 14.82 -15.02 22.70
C TYR A 11 14.56 -16.28 21.89
N ALA A 12 15.16 -17.42 22.27
CA ALA A 12 14.94 -18.70 21.63
C ALA A 12 13.46 -19.14 21.74
N ALA A 13 12.84 -18.99 22.90
CA ALA A 13 11.43 -19.30 23.11
C ALA A 13 10.53 -18.42 22.25
N ALA A 14 10.79 -17.11 22.18
CA ALA A 14 10.06 -16.17 21.33
C ALA A 14 10.23 -16.49 19.82
N MET A 15 11.42 -16.92 19.42
CA MET A 15 11.69 -17.34 18.04
C MET A 15 10.94 -18.62 17.68
N VAL A 16 10.96 -19.63 18.55
CA VAL A 16 10.19 -20.87 18.37
C VAL A 16 8.70 -20.57 18.30
N TRP A 17 8.19 -19.75 19.22
CA TRP A 17 6.81 -19.28 19.20
C TRP A 17 6.46 -18.61 17.88
N HIS A 18 7.29 -17.69 17.41
CA HIS A 18 7.08 -16.99 16.14
C HIS A 18 7.06 -17.97 14.95
N LEU A 19 7.99 -18.91 14.88
CA LEU A 19 8.06 -19.89 13.80
C LEU A 19 6.86 -20.83 13.79
N THR A 20 6.42 -21.32 14.94
CA THR A 20 5.28 -22.24 15.06
C THR A 20 3.94 -21.56 14.79
N THR A 21 3.79 -20.28 15.18
CA THR A 21 2.55 -19.52 15.00
C THR A 21 2.45 -18.82 13.63
N ARG A 22 3.56 -18.71 12.89
CA ARG A 22 3.62 -18.03 11.59
C ARG A 22 2.60 -18.56 10.58
N LYS A 23 2.29 -19.86 10.61
CA LYS A 23 1.30 -20.51 9.73
C LYS A 23 -0.13 -20.00 9.94
N TYR A 24 -0.42 -19.42 11.11
CA TYR A 24 -1.74 -18.85 11.43
C TYR A 24 -1.86 -17.37 11.04
N LEU A 25 -0.74 -16.72 10.67
CA LEU A 25 -0.78 -15.35 10.22
C LEU A 25 -1.34 -15.27 8.80
N ASN A 26 -2.34 -14.40 8.59
CA ASN A 26 -2.83 -14.11 7.25
C ASN A 26 -1.81 -13.28 6.46
N PRO A 27 -1.22 -13.82 5.36
CA PRO A 27 -0.29 -13.06 4.52
C PRO A 27 -1.00 -12.12 3.55
N TYR A 28 -2.30 -12.35 3.30
CA TYR A 28 -3.10 -11.64 2.29
C TYR A 28 -3.80 -10.45 2.95
N LYS A 29 -3.06 -9.37 3.07
CA LYS A 29 -3.50 -8.13 3.72
C LYS A 29 -3.68 -7.02 2.70
N LEU A 30 -4.56 -6.08 3.04
CA LEU A 30 -4.82 -4.85 2.30
C LEU A 30 -4.10 -3.69 2.99
N TYR A 31 -3.19 -3.03 2.27
CA TYR A 31 -2.42 -1.91 2.79
C TYR A 31 -2.65 -0.64 1.98
N LEU A 32 -2.76 0.48 2.68
CA LEU A 32 -2.74 1.81 2.09
C LEU A 32 -1.39 2.48 2.34
N VAL A 33 -0.74 2.92 1.27
CA VAL A 33 0.52 3.66 1.29
C VAL A 33 0.23 5.10 0.85
N PHE A 34 0.47 6.08 1.69
CA PHE A 34 0.18 7.46 1.33
C PHE A 34 1.35 8.39 1.71
N GLY A 35 1.38 9.57 1.09
CA GLY A 35 2.45 10.55 1.32
C GLY A 35 2.58 11.50 0.15
N LYS A 36 3.23 12.63 0.38
CA LYS A 36 3.40 13.70 -0.60
C LYS A 36 4.04 13.19 -1.91
N LYS A 37 3.84 13.93 -2.99
CA LYS A 37 4.52 13.69 -4.27
C LYS A 37 6.05 13.64 -4.04
N GLY A 38 6.75 12.73 -4.70
CA GLY A 38 8.19 12.55 -4.51
C GLY A 38 8.61 11.84 -3.21
N SER A 39 7.68 11.34 -2.38
CA SER A 39 8.03 10.60 -1.15
C SER A 39 8.53 9.16 -1.40
N GLY A 40 8.57 8.69 -2.66
CA GLY A 40 9.08 7.38 -3.05
C GLY A 40 8.08 6.23 -2.89
N LYS A 41 6.77 6.50 -2.94
CA LYS A 41 5.72 5.46 -2.89
C LYS A 41 5.85 4.45 -4.02
N SER A 42 5.93 4.94 -5.27
CA SER A 42 6.05 4.08 -6.46
C SER A 42 7.35 3.25 -6.40
N THR A 43 8.47 3.83 -5.96
CA THR A 43 9.72 3.08 -5.70
C THR A 43 9.55 1.97 -4.66
N TYR A 44 8.73 2.20 -3.64
CA TYR A 44 8.40 1.17 -2.65
C TYR A 44 7.55 0.06 -3.27
N LEU A 45 6.58 0.38 -4.13
CA LEU A 45 5.80 -0.62 -4.87
C LEU A 45 6.71 -1.48 -5.77
N VAL A 46 7.67 -0.86 -6.48
CA VAL A 46 8.71 -1.57 -7.26
C VAL A 46 9.51 -2.54 -6.40
N LYS A 47 9.92 -2.12 -5.20
CA LYS A 47 10.60 -3.01 -4.24
C LYS A 47 9.74 -4.21 -3.88
N LEU A 48 8.45 -3.99 -3.60
CA LEU A 48 7.51 -5.06 -3.26
C LEU A 48 7.32 -6.02 -4.42
N ALA A 49 7.15 -5.51 -5.65
CA ALA A 49 7.04 -6.33 -6.85
C ALA A 49 8.22 -7.30 -6.96
N LYS A 50 9.45 -6.77 -6.93
CA LYS A 50 10.67 -7.60 -7.01
C LYS A 50 10.80 -8.62 -5.90
N GLN A 51 10.39 -8.27 -4.68
CA GLN A 51 10.44 -9.19 -3.55
C GLN A 51 9.44 -10.33 -3.67
N HIS A 52 8.25 -10.09 -4.23
CA HIS A 52 7.21 -11.10 -4.37
C HIS A 52 7.45 -11.98 -5.60
N ILE A 53 7.92 -11.44 -6.73
CA ILE A 53 8.36 -12.24 -7.88
C ILE A 53 9.43 -13.26 -7.47
N LYS A 54 10.43 -12.84 -6.68
CA LYS A 54 11.46 -13.75 -6.16
C LYS A 54 10.92 -14.86 -5.25
N LYS A 55 9.71 -14.69 -4.70
CA LYS A 55 9.02 -15.70 -3.88
C LYS A 55 8.05 -16.55 -4.70
N GLY A 56 8.01 -16.39 -6.01
CA GLY A 56 7.11 -17.11 -6.91
C GLY A 56 5.67 -16.58 -6.91
N TRP A 57 5.44 -15.35 -6.42
CA TRP A 57 4.12 -14.74 -6.46
C TRP A 57 3.84 -14.09 -7.81
N HIS A 58 2.60 -14.15 -8.26
CA HIS A 58 2.13 -13.37 -9.41
C HIS A 58 1.97 -11.91 -9.01
N VAL A 59 2.48 -10.99 -9.82
CA VAL A 59 2.40 -9.56 -9.53
C VAL A 59 1.61 -8.85 -10.61
N TYR A 60 0.59 -8.11 -10.18
CA TYR A 60 -0.29 -7.30 -11.02
C TYR A 60 -0.18 -5.83 -10.63
N THR A 61 -0.19 -4.93 -11.60
CA THR A 61 -0.13 -3.48 -11.37
C THR A 61 -0.88 -2.69 -12.44
N ASN A 62 -1.37 -1.51 -12.04
CA ASN A 62 -1.90 -0.52 -12.97
C ASN A 62 -0.86 0.55 -13.37
N MET A 63 0.41 0.37 -12.96
CA MET A 63 1.50 1.30 -13.24
C MET A 63 2.17 0.92 -14.57
N ASP A 64 1.85 1.63 -15.65
CA ASP A 64 2.48 1.40 -16.96
C ASP A 64 3.98 1.72 -16.95
N GLU A 65 4.40 2.60 -16.02
CA GLU A 65 5.79 3.02 -15.86
C GLU A 65 6.68 1.99 -15.15
N MET A 66 6.15 0.83 -14.73
CA MET A 66 6.90 -0.21 -14.03
C MET A 66 7.45 -1.25 -15.01
N PHE A 67 8.76 -1.25 -15.21
CA PHE A 67 9.45 -2.15 -16.14
C PHE A 67 10.16 -3.29 -15.38
N ILE A 68 9.41 -4.30 -14.98
CA ILE A 68 9.95 -5.48 -14.28
C ILE A 68 9.43 -6.74 -14.98
N GLU A 69 10.35 -7.61 -15.37
CA GLU A 69 10.00 -8.93 -15.92
C GLU A 69 9.18 -9.73 -14.91
N GLY A 70 8.08 -10.33 -15.38
CA GLY A 70 7.16 -11.10 -14.55
C GLY A 70 6.05 -10.27 -13.87
N VAL A 71 6.01 -8.96 -14.10
CA VAL A 71 4.87 -8.11 -13.72
C VAL A 71 3.82 -8.11 -14.84
N ARG A 72 2.56 -8.24 -14.48
CA ARG A 72 1.42 -8.18 -15.40
C ARG A 72 0.69 -6.85 -15.21
N HIS A 73 0.60 -6.08 -16.29
CA HIS A 73 -0.14 -4.82 -16.28
C HIS A 73 -1.62 -5.07 -16.55
N PHE A 74 -2.48 -4.29 -15.92
CA PHE A 74 -3.92 -4.35 -16.15
C PHE A 74 -4.55 -2.96 -16.01
N ASN A 75 -5.66 -2.75 -16.72
CA ASN A 75 -6.43 -1.52 -16.55
C ASN A 75 -7.27 -1.60 -15.27
N ILE A 76 -7.14 -0.59 -14.41
CA ILE A 76 -7.83 -0.52 -13.12
C ILE A 76 -9.36 -0.50 -13.26
N ASP A 77 -9.89 -0.05 -14.40
CA ASP A 77 -11.33 -0.05 -14.68
C ASP A 77 -11.95 -1.45 -14.70
N HIS A 78 -11.11 -2.47 -14.94
CA HIS A 78 -11.49 -3.89 -14.94
C HIS A 78 -11.31 -4.55 -13.57
N LEU A 79 -10.90 -3.80 -12.55
CA LEU A 79 -10.80 -4.34 -11.20
C LEU A 79 -12.19 -4.73 -10.68
N GLY A 80 -12.30 -5.98 -10.23
CA GLY A 80 -13.57 -6.58 -9.81
C GLY A 80 -14.25 -7.41 -10.89
N ASP A 81 -13.87 -7.27 -12.15
CA ASP A 81 -14.38 -8.08 -13.26
C ASP A 81 -13.63 -9.41 -13.39
N PHE A 82 -12.44 -9.49 -12.82
CA PHE A 82 -11.64 -10.72 -12.78
C PHE A 82 -11.05 -10.95 -11.38
N VAL A 83 -10.71 -12.20 -11.09
CA VAL A 83 -10.00 -12.61 -9.88
C VAL A 83 -8.56 -12.94 -10.27
N PRO A 84 -7.55 -12.27 -9.69
CA PRO A 84 -6.15 -12.63 -9.92
C PRO A 84 -5.85 -14.08 -9.50
N GLU A 85 -4.81 -14.65 -10.05
CA GLU A 85 -4.33 -15.98 -9.65
C GLU A 85 -4.04 -16.03 -8.14
N LYS A 86 -4.11 -17.23 -7.56
CA LYS A 86 -3.79 -17.42 -6.13
C LYS A 86 -2.35 -17.02 -5.85
N GLU A 87 -2.09 -16.53 -4.64
CA GLU A 87 -0.77 -16.04 -4.21
C GLU A 87 -0.28 -14.88 -5.07
N SER A 88 -1.18 -13.92 -5.29
CA SER A 88 -0.91 -12.72 -6.07
C SER A 88 -0.67 -11.50 -5.18
N LEU A 89 0.18 -10.62 -5.70
CA LEU A 89 0.36 -9.26 -5.22
C LEU A 89 -0.26 -8.29 -6.21
N LEU A 90 -1.19 -7.47 -5.73
CA LEU A 90 -1.82 -6.40 -6.49
C LEU A 90 -1.24 -5.06 -6.01
N LEU A 91 -0.65 -4.32 -6.93
CA LEU A 91 -0.05 -3.01 -6.69
C LEU A 91 -0.85 -1.96 -7.46
N LEU A 92 -1.50 -1.06 -6.72
CA LEU A 92 -2.33 0.00 -7.28
C LEU A 92 -1.70 1.35 -6.94
N ASP A 93 -1.33 2.12 -7.94
CA ASP A 93 -0.85 3.50 -7.73
C ASP A 93 -1.96 4.52 -8.04
N GLU A 94 -1.84 5.67 -7.41
CA GLU A 94 -2.72 6.83 -7.55
C GLU A 94 -4.22 6.55 -7.30
N VAL A 95 -4.53 5.63 -6.39
CA VAL A 95 -5.92 5.25 -6.07
C VAL A 95 -6.79 6.43 -5.60
N GLY A 96 -6.19 7.48 -5.05
CA GLY A 96 -6.90 8.70 -4.66
C GLY A 96 -7.45 9.50 -5.84
N MET A 97 -6.89 9.33 -7.05
CA MET A 97 -7.43 9.95 -8.27
C MET A 97 -8.60 9.15 -8.85
N ILE A 98 -8.65 7.85 -8.55
CA ILE A 98 -9.64 6.92 -9.11
C ILE A 98 -10.83 6.81 -8.18
N TRP A 99 -10.56 6.71 -6.87
CA TRP A 99 -11.58 6.56 -5.82
C TRP A 99 -11.46 7.68 -4.79
N ASP A 100 -11.73 8.93 -5.24
CA ASP A 100 -11.79 10.11 -4.38
C ASP A 100 -13.00 10.01 -3.43
N ASN A 101 -12.82 10.46 -2.21
CA ASN A 101 -13.87 10.54 -1.19
C ASN A 101 -15.04 11.46 -1.58
N ARG A 102 -14.83 12.35 -2.56
CA ARG A 102 -15.84 13.32 -3.04
C ARG A 102 -16.76 12.77 -4.11
N ASP A 103 -16.33 11.71 -4.80
CA ASP A 103 -17.05 11.15 -5.96
C ASP A 103 -17.59 9.75 -5.67
N TYR A 104 -18.58 9.70 -4.77
CA TYR A 104 -19.17 8.47 -4.26
C TYR A 104 -19.89 7.60 -5.32
N LYS A 105 -20.11 8.13 -6.54
CA LYS A 105 -20.71 7.38 -7.65
C LYS A 105 -19.75 6.43 -8.36
N VAL A 106 -18.44 6.59 -8.18
CA VAL A 106 -17.39 5.89 -8.95
C VAL A 106 -16.98 4.57 -8.32
N PHE A 107 -17.27 4.35 -7.03
CA PHE A 107 -16.88 3.11 -6.35
C PHE A 107 -17.85 1.97 -6.69
N LYS A 108 -17.54 1.25 -7.78
CA LYS A 108 -18.36 0.13 -8.26
C LYS A 108 -18.55 -0.94 -7.18
N PRO A 109 -19.76 -1.51 -7.05
CA PRO A 109 -20.01 -2.59 -6.08
C PRO A 109 -19.07 -3.79 -6.23
N CYS A 110 -18.72 -4.18 -7.46
CA CYS A 110 -17.79 -5.28 -7.72
C CYS A 110 -16.39 -5.04 -7.16
N VAL A 111 -15.88 -3.81 -7.24
CA VAL A 111 -14.58 -3.40 -6.66
C VAL A 111 -14.61 -3.49 -5.14
N ARG A 112 -15.69 -2.99 -4.52
CA ARG A 112 -15.88 -3.08 -3.07
C ARG A 112 -15.90 -4.54 -2.62
N ASP A 113 -16.64 -5.39 -3.32
CA ASP A 113 -16.80 -6.79 -2.97
C ASP A 113 -15.49 -7.56 -3.20
N PHE A 114 -14.72 -7.21 -4.24
CA PHE A 114 -13.36 -7.71 -4.44
C PHE A 114 -12.47 -7.42 -3.21
N PHE A 115 -12.41 -6.18 -2.73
CA PHE A 115 -11.58 -5.83 -1.57
C PHE A 115 -12.05 -6.48 -0.28
N LYS A 116 -13.35 -6.72 -0.09
CA LYS A 116 -13.86 -7.46 1.06
C LYS A 116 -13.47 -8.94 1.02
N LEU A 117 -13.41 -9.53 -0.17
CA LEU A 117 -13.17 -10.94 -0.38
C LEU A 117 -11.71 -11.27 -0.76
N GLN A 118 -10.85 -10.26 -0.94
CA GLN A 118 -9.48 -10.41 -1.45
C GLN A 118 -8.66 -11.47 -0.70
N ARG A 119 -8.89 -11.63 0.61
CA ARG A 119 -8.27 -12.66 1.43
C ARG A 119 -8.65 -14.08 0.99
N HIS A 120 -9.90 -14.29 0.60
CA HIS A 120 -10.40 -15.58 0.11
C HIS A 120 -9.78 -15.92 -1.24
N TYR A 121 -9.50 -14.91 -2.07
CA TYR A 121 -8.81 -15.06 -3.35
C TYR A 121 -7.29 -15.26 -3.20
N ARG A 122 -6.76 -15.17 -1.98
CA ARG A 122 -5.32 -15.22 -1.68
C ARG A 122 -4.55 -14.10 -2.39
N VAL A 123 -5.11 -12.91 -2.42
CA VAL A 123 -4.50 -11.72 -3.01
C VAL A 123 -4.05 -10.77 -1.92
N LYS A 124 -2.82 -10.32 -1.98
CA LYS A 124 -2.27 -9.26 -1.14
C LYS A 124 -2.30 -7.96 -1.92
N VAL A 125 -2.77 -6.89 -1.30
CA VAL A 125 -2.97 -5.62 -2.00
C VAL A 125 -2.19 -4.50 -1.33
N TYR A 126 -1.52 -3.69 -2.13
CA TYR A 126 -0.98 -2.39 -1.73
C TYR A 126 -1.55 -1.32 -2.65
N MET A 127 -2.18 -0.34 -2.04
CA MET A 127 -2.73 0.84 -2.71
C MET A 127 -1.89 2.05 -2.36
N ALA A 128 -1.46 2.83 -3.33
CA ALA A 128 -0.74 4.07 -3.09
C ALA A 128 -1.60 5.29 -3.46
N SER A 129 -1.49 6.35 -2.65
CA SER A 129 -2.15 7.63 -2.88
C SER A 129 -1.25 8.80 -2.46
N GLN A 130 -1.42 9.95 -3.08
CA GLN A 130 -0.69 11.17 -2.72
C GLN A 130 -1.21 11.80 -1.44
N SER A 131 -2.51 11.66 -1.18
CA SER A 131 -3.20 12.19 -0.02
C SER A 131 -3.91 11.07 0.77
N PHE A 132 -4.46 11.44 1.91
CA PHE A 132 -5.32 10.57 2.70
C PHE A 132 -6.79 10.58 2.22
N ASP A 133 -7.09 11.30 1.13
CA ASP A 133 -8.45 11.53 0.60
C ASP A 133 -8.96 10.37 -0.27
N VAL A 134 -8.58 9.15 0.09
CA VAL A 134 -9.15 7.92 -0.47
C VAL A 134 -10.52 7.66 0.18
N ASP A 135 -11.46 7.09 -0.57
CA ASP A 135 -12.78 6.73 -0.07
C ASP A 135 -12.73 6.08 1.32
N LYS A 136 -13.57 6.57 2.24
CA LYS A 136 -13.58 6.11 3.64
C LYS A 136 -13.83 4.61 3.74
N LYS A 137 -14.75 4.06 2.91
CA LYS A 137 -15.08 2.63 2.94
C LYS A 137 -13.86 1.77 2.57
N LEU A 138 -13.05 2.24 1.60
CA LEU A 138 -11.83 1.55 1.21
C LEU A 138 -10.75 1.65 2.29
N ARG A 139 -10.59 2.83 2.90
CA ARG A 139 -9.69 3.00 4.05
C ARG A 139 -10.07 2.13 5.24
N ASP A 140 -11.36 1.93 5.47
CA ASP A 140 -11.86 1.12 6.59
C ASP A 140 -11.61 -0.38 6.37
N LEU A 141 -11.45 -0.84 5.14
CA LEU A 141 -11.08 -2.21 4.81
C LEU A 141 -9.57 -2.48 4.96
N CYS A 142 -8.73 -1.44 5.07
CA CYS A 142 -7.28 -1.62 5.16
C CYS A 142 -6.84 -2.24 6.48
N ASP A 143 -6.05 -3.31 6.41
CA ASP A 143 -5.40 -3.96 7.56
C ASP A 143 -4.26 -3.10 8.16
N GLY A 144 -3.75 -2.15 7.40
CA GLY A 144 -2.68 -1.25 7.85
C GLY A 144 -2.40 -0.14 6.86
N MET A 145 -1.77 0.90 7.35
CA MET A 145 -1.42 2.08 6.56
C MET A 145 0.05 2.42 6.75
N TYR A 146 0.66 3.01 5.73
CA TYR A 146 2.03 3.49 5.76
C TYR A 146 2.09 4.93 5.27
N LEU A 147 2.61 5.82 6.11
CA LEU A 147 2.96 7.19 5.72
C LEU A 147 4.39 7.19 5.18
N HIS A 148 4.54 7.48 3.90
CA HIS A 148 5.83 7.56 3.24
C HIS A 148 6.37 9.00 3.27
N THR A 149 7.61 9.12 3.69
CA THR A 149 8.37 10.38 3.71
C THR A 149 9.73 10.14 3.09
N ASN A 150 10.22 11.13 2.35
CA ASN A 150 11.60 11.10 1.86
C ASN A 150 12.56 11.26 3.05
N PHE A 151 13.60 10.44 3.08
CA PHE A 151 14.64 10.47 4.09
C PHE A 151 16.01 10.57 3.41
N MET A 152 16.78 11.59 3.79
CA MET A 152 18.12 11.86 3.25
C MET A 152 18.17 11.92 1.71
N ARG A 153 17.11 12.34 1.05
CA ARG A 153 16.95 12.45 -0.44
C ARG A 153 17.07 11.14 -1.22
N VAL A 154 17.71 10.12 -0.66
CA VAL A 154 18.02 8.83 -1.33
C VAL A 154 17.23 7.65 -0.77
N CYS A 155 16.51 7.84 0.31
CA CYS A 155 15.72 6.78 0.94
C CYS A 155 14.26 7.21 1.11
N THR A 156 13.38 6.23 1.10
CA THR A 156 11.99 6.38 1.51
C THR A 156 11.78 5.67 2.82
N LEU A 157 11.24 6.39 3.80
CA LEU A 157 10.86 5.86 5.10
C LEU A 157 9.34 5.72 5.15
N GLY A 158 8.84 4.49 5.24
CA GLY A 158 7.42 4.18 5.42
C GLY A 158 7.13 3.94 6.90
N LYS A 159 6.48 4.89 7.55
CA LYS A 159 6.05 4.78 8.94
C LYS A 159 4.71 4.07 9.00
N ARG A 160 4.66 2.94 9.69
CA ARG A 160 3.39 2.22 9.87
C ARG A 160 2.47 3.00 10.79
N ILE A 161 1.20 3.09 10.38
CA ILE A 161 0.13 3.76 11.13
C ILE A 161 -0.96 2.73 11.41
N THR A 162 -1.47 2.74 12.63
CA THR A 162 -2.65 2.00 13.05
C THR A 162 -3.75 2.94 13.50
N ARG A 163 -4.99 2.49 13.43
CA ARG A 163 -6.12 3.21 13.99
C ARG A 163 -6.30 2.78 15.42
N LYS A 164 -6.37 3.75 16.32
CA LYS A 164 -6.79 3.56 17.70
C LYS A 164 -8.26 3.99 17.80
N ILE A 165 -9.11 3.08 18.20
CA ILE A 165 -10.52 3.37 18.47
C ILE A 165 -10.60 3.77 19.93
N THR A 166 -10.97 5.02 20.21
CA THR A 166 -11.25 5.50 21.57
C THR A 166 -12.75 5.67 21.69
N ILE A 167 -13.35 4.90 22.60
CA ILE A 167 -14.76 5.04 22.95
C ILE A 167 -14.80 6.01 24.12
N THR A 168 -15.36 7.19 23.92
CA THR A 168 -15.59 8.16 24.99
C THR A 168 -17.03 7.98 25.45
N GLU A 169 -17.22 7.42 26.63
CA GLU A 169 -18.52 7.39 27.29
C GLU A 169 -18.81 8.81 27.78
N SER A 170 -19.82 9.45 27.21
CA SER A 170 -20.30 10.73 27.74
C SER A 170 -21.33 10.44 28.84
N THR A 171 -21.19 11.08 29.96
CA THR A 171 -22.08 11.02 31.13
C THR A 171 -23.46 11.68 30.90
N SER A 172 -23.73 12.21 29.74
CA SER A 172 -25.03 12.75 29.32
C SER A 172 -25.56 11.96 28.14
N GLU A 173 -26.87 11.72 28.06
CA GLU A 173 -27.62 10.92 27.08
C GLU A 173 -27.40 11.25 25.58
N ALA A 174 -26.37 11.98 25.22
CA ALA A 174 -25.98 12.35 23.86
C ALA A 174 -24.79 11.49 23.41
N GLU A 175 -25.11 10.53 22.54
CA GLU A 175 -24.25 9.86 21.55
C GLU A 175 -22.81 9.56 21.98
N SER A 176 -22.53 8.29 22.27
CA SER A 176 -21.18 7.77 22.37
C SER A 176 -20.40 8.09 21.07
N ARG A 177 -19.49 9.07 21.10
CA ARG A 177 -18.65 9.41 19.96
C ARG A 177 -17.49 8.45 19.88
N ILE A 178 -17.43 7.68 18.81
CA ILE A 178 -16.27 6.86 18.47
C ILE A 178 -15.28 7.77 17.75
N ALA A 179 -14.22 8.16 18.45
CA ALA A 179 -13.10 8.86 17.84
C ALA A 179 -12.10 7.85 17.29
N GLN A 180 -11.67 8.03 16.05
CA GLN A 180 -10.64 7.21 15.41
C GLN A 180 -9.36 8.05 15.28
N ASP A 181 -8.39 7.79 16.15
CA ASP A 181 -7.11 8.45 16.11
C ASP A 181 -6.09 7.63 15.32
N LEU A 182 -5.28 8.28 14.51
CA LEU A 182 -4.16 7.68 13.79
C LEU A 182 -2.91 7.72 14.66
N VAL A 183 -2.40 6.55 15.03
CA VAL A 183 -1.20 6.43 15.85
C VAL A 183 -0.06 5.83 15.03
N ILE A 184 1.11 6.46 15.08
CA ILE A 184 2.32 5.96 14.44
C ILE A 184 2.87 4.81 15.28
N CYS A 185 3.06 3.65 14.64
CA CYS A 185 3.67 2.49 15.28
C CYS A 185 5.16 2.72 15.57
N PRO A 186 5.73 1.97 16.53
CA PRO A 186 7.16 2.01 16.83
C PRO A 186 8.06 1.74 15.61
N PRO A 187 9.33 2.21 15.62
CA PRO A 187 10.22 2.18 14.46
C PRO A 187 10.51 0.78 13.88
N TRP A 188 10.43 -0.29 14.67
CA TRP A 188 10.63 -1.68 14.19
C TRP A 188 9.54 -2.15 13.21
N ASN A 189 8.42 -1.45 13.13
CA ASN A 189 7.35 -1.68 12.15
C ASN A 189 7.48 -0.79 10.91
N TRP A 190 8.52 0.01 10.80
CA TRP A 190 8.73 0.90 9.67
C TRP A 190 9.43 0.19 8.52
N THR A 191 9.31 0.75 7.33
CA THR A 191 9.98 0.23 6.14
C THR A 191 10.97 1.27 5.62
N LEU A 192 12.17 0.82 5.27
CA LEU A 192 13.19 1.64 4.63
C LEU A 192 13.40 1.12 3.20
N THR A 193 13.40 2.04 2.24
CA THR A 193 13.65 1.71 0.83
C THR A 193 14.72 2.65 0.28
N TYR A 194 15.81 2.08 -0.24
CA TYR A 194 16.87 2.82 -0.91
C TYR A 194 16.46 3.07 -2.36
N ILE A 195 16.18 4.34 -2.71
CA ILE A 195 15.60 4.75 -4.00
C ILE A 195 16.50 4.36 -5.18
N PRO A 196 17.82 4.65 -5.21
CA PRO A 196 18.66 4.39 -6.39
C PRO A 196 18.66 2.92 -6.82
N LYS A 197 18.49 1.98 -5.89
CA LYS A 197 18.43 0.56 -6.19
C LYS A 197 17.23 0.17 -7.07
N TYR A 198 16.14 0.89 -6.95
CA TYR A 198 14.86 0.56 -7.58
C TYR A 198 14.46 1.55 -8.68
N ALA A 199 15.05 2.74 -8.72
CA ALA A 199 14.74 3.80 -9.69
C ALA A 199 14.85 3.34 -11.15
N LYS A 200 15.79 2.44 -11.46
CA LYS A 200 15.97 1.92 -12.83
C LYS A 200 14.83 1.05 -13.36
N TYR A 201 13.87 0.67 -12.52
CA TYR A 201 12.73 -0.16 -12.90
C TYR A 201 11.42 0.63 -12.99
N PHE A 202 11.51 1.94 -12.85
CA PHE A 202 10.37 2.83 -12.83
C PHE A 202 10.78 4.19 -13.40
N ASP A 203 10.04 4.66 -14.38
CA ASP A 203 10.24 6.02 -14.93
C ASP A 203 9.11 6.94 -14.45
N SER A 204 9.46 7.89 -13.58
CA SER A 204 8.50 8.87 -13.03
C SER A 204 8.13 9.99 -14.01
N HIS A 205 8.72 10.01 -15.21
CA HIS A 205 8.52 11.04 -16.22
C HIS A 205 7.67 10.55 -17.41
N VAL A 206 7.27 9.28 -17.42
CA VAL A 206 6.33 8.77 -18.42
C VAL A 206 5.02 9.55 -18.29
N ILE A 207 4.62 10.15 -19.39
CA ILE A 207 3.37 10.89 -19.48
C ILE A 207 2.24 9.86 -19.61
N PRO A 208 1.30 9.82 -18.64
CA PRO A 208 0.17 8.90 -18.74
C PRO A 208 -0.68 9.25 -19.97
N ASP A 209 -1.06 8.24 -20.73
CA ASP A 209 -1.94 8.39 -21.89
C ASP A 209 -3.36 8.74 -21.39
N LYS A 210 -3.62 10.05 -21.26
CA LYS A 210 -4.94 10.57 -20.89
C LYS A 210 -5.56 11.20 -22.12
N PRO A 211 -6.67 10.66 -22.64
CA PRO A 211 -7.27 11.10 -23.89
C PRO A 211 -7.74 12.56 -23.90
N ASN A 212 -7.85 13.20 -22.73
CA ASN A 212 -8.32 14.58 -22.57
C ASN A 212 -7.20 15.62 -22.39
N LEU A 213 -5.94 15.19 -22.31
CA LEU A 213 -4.80 16.11 -22.19
C LEU A 213 -4.22 16.34 -23.59
N LYS A 214 -4.42 17.55 -24.14
CA LYS A 214 -3.70 18.01 -25.33
C LYS A 214 -2.37 18.60 -24.85
N TYR A 215 -1.26 17.98 -25.25
CA TYR A 215 0.06 18.58 -25.08
C TYR A 215 0.17 19.75 -26.06
N GLN A 216 0.67 20.87 -25.58
CA GLN A 216 1.02 21.98 -26.45
C GLN A 216 2.27 21.53 -27.23
N GLU A 217 2.14 21.29 -28.52
CA GLU A 217 3.29 21.08 -29.37
C GLU A 217 4.17 22.34 -29.28
N ASP A 218 5.44 22.16 -28.99
CA ASP A 218 6.41 23.24 -29.02
C ASP A 218 6.33 23.86 -30.42
N LYS A 219 5.79 25.07 -30.50
CA LYS A 219 5.90 25.84 -31.72
C LYS A 219 7.38 26.06 -31.93
N PRO A 220 7.96 25.67 -33.10
CA PRO A 220 9.30 26.07 -33.41
C PRO A 220 9.36 27.57 -33.32
N ASP A 221 10.31 28.11 -32.55
CA ASP A 221 10.56 29.54 -32.42
C ASP A 221 10.64 30.12 -33.82
N GLU A 222 9.65 30.97 -34.18
CA GLU A 222 9.74 31.84 -35.33
C GLU A 222 10.83 32.87 -35.00
N LEU A 223 12.04 32.64 -35.51
CA LEU A 223 13.10 33.64 -35.63
C LEU A 223 12.81 34.60 -36.75
#